data_09b675566c5278864bbc2895df3e8886
#
_entry.id   09b675566c5278864bbc2895df3e8886
#
_cell.length_a   1.000
_cell.length_b   1.000
_cell.length_c   1.000
_cell.angle_alpha   90.00
_cell.angle_beta   90.00
_cell.angle_gamma   90.00
#
_symmetry.space_group_name_H-M   'P 1'
#
loop_
_entity.id
_entity.type
_entity.pdbx_description
1 polymer ?
#
loop_
_entity_poly.entity_id
_entity_poly.type
_entity_poly.pdbx_seq_one_letter_code
_entity_poly.pdbx_strand_id
1 'polypeptide(L)'
;GLTYIVPLTNSISNVDNALSTIDAILEFDKTANINLVLNRCPSYDFNEIKEKFKALFGNEEFGLKSRIEDFQLKVKNINYILETDLPDIISSKHQYSLLDAYLKAKLIIENYDAVKEEWLKTGKDEYLKNTKLNRINERIYKYCNTFIENFKLD
;
A
#
# COMPACT_ATOMS: atom_id res chain seq x y z
N GLY A 1 2.41 -6.55 -24.26
CA GLY A 1 2.89 -7.30 -23.11
C GLY A 1 1.92 -7.26 -21.94
N LEU A 2 2.04 -8.23 -21.06
CA LEU A 2 1.24 -8.26 -19.85
C LEU A 2 1.82 -7.32 -18.78
N THR A 3 0.97 -6.90 -17.86
CA THR A 3 1.41 -6.15 -16.66
C THR A 3 1.65 -7.13 -15.51
N TYR A 4 2.85 -7.08 -14.96
CA TYR A 4 3.28 -7.91 -13.83
C TYR A 4 3.54 -7.04 -12.61
N ILE A 5 3.18 -7.55 -11.45
CA ILE A 5 3.47 -6.94 -10.15
C ILE A 5 4.42 -7.87 -9.41
N VAL A 6 5.61 -7.38 -9.10
CA VAL A 6 6.64 -8.14 -8.35
C VAL A 6 6.80 -7.50 -6.96
N PRO A 7 6.32 -8.16 -5.91
CA PRO A 7 6.47 -7.64 -4.55
C PRO A 7 7.89 -7.87 -4.02
N LEU A 8 8.38 -6.92 -3.25
CA LEU A 8 9.67 -6.95 -2.59
C LEU A 8 9.51 -6.63 -1.09
N THR A 9 10.19 -7.42 -0.27
CA THR A 9 10.41 -7.12 1.14
C THR A 9 11.88 -6.73 1.38
N ASN A 10 12.24 -6.35 2.59
CA ASN A 10 13.55 -5.76 2.92
C ASN A 10 14.69 -6.74 3.19
N SER A 11 14.62 -8.00 2.75
CA SER A 11 15.70 -8.97 2.92
C SER A 11 16.55 -9.12 1.66
N ILE A 12 17.84 -9.46 1.84
CA ILE A 12 18.77 -9.70 0.71
C ILE A 12 18.25 -10.82 -0.19
N SER A 13 17.78 -11.93 0.39
CA SER A 13 17.24 -13.05 -0.38
C SER A 13 16.00 -12.68 -1.20
N ASN A 14 15.15 -11.80 -0.68
CA ASN A 14 14.01 -11.28 -1.44
C ASN A 14 14.42 -10.39 -2.60
N VAL A 15 15.46 -9.57 -2.43
CA VAL A 15 16.02 -8.76 -3.53
C VAL A 15 16.52 -9.66 -4.64
N ASP A 16 17.29 -10.69 -4.33
CA ASP A 16 17.82 -11.65 -5.31
C ASP A 16 16.68 -12.42 -6.01
N ASN A 17 15.69 -12.89 -5.26
CA ASN A 17 14.54 -13.60 -5.79
C ASN A 17 13.69 -12.72 -6.71
N ALA A 18 13.46 -11.46 -6.31
CA ALA A 18 12.72 -10.52 -7.14
C ALA A 18 13.43 -10.25 -8.46
N LEU A 19 14.73 -10.05 -8.44
CA LEU A 19 15.52 -9.83 -9.66
C LEU A 19 15.47 -11.06 -10.58
N SER A 20 15.65 -12.27 -10.03
CA SER A 20 15.53 -13.52 -10.78
C SER A 20 14.14 -13.71 -11.38
N THR A 21 13.10 -13.35 -10.65
CA THR A 21 11.72 -13.39 -11.13
C THR A 21 11.51 -12.42 -12.30
N ILE A 22 12.04 -11.21 -12.19
CA ILE A 22 11.97 -10.20 -13.26
C ILE A 22 12.69 -10.69 -14.51
N ASP A 23 13.87 -11.30 -14.35
CA ASP A 23 14.62 -11.85 -15.47
C ASP A 23 13.85 -12.96 -16.17
N ALA A 24 13.24 -13.89 -15.43
CA ALA A 24 12.42 -14.94 -15.97
C ALA A 24 11.17 -14.40 -16.71
N ILE A 25 10.54 -13.36 -16.20
CA ILE A 25 9.42 -12.70 -16.89
C ILE A 25 9.88 -12.11 -18.22
N LEU A 26 11.02 -11.39 -18.23
CA LEU A 26 11.53 -10.75 -19.45
C LEU A 26 12.05 -11.76 -20.48
N GLU A 27 12.51 -12.94 -20.06
CA GLU A 27 12.82 -14.04 -20.98
C GLU A 27 11.55 -14.57 -21.66
N PHE A 28 10.46 -14.69 -20.93
CA PHE A 28 9.17 -15.18 -21.43
C PHE A 28 8.41 -14.12 -22.24
N ASP A 29 8.32 -12.89 -21.73
CA ASP A 29 7.63 -11.75 -22.36
C ASP A 29 8.54 -10.53 -22.39
N LYS A 30 9.25 -10.33 -23.49
CA LYS A 30 10.17 -9.20 -23.69
C LYS A 30 9.49 -7.83 -23.66
N THR A 31 8.18 -7.80 -23.78
CA THR A 31 7.35 -6.58 -23.78
C THR A 31 6.60 -6.39 -22.45
N ALA A 32 6.92 -7.19 -21.46
CA ALA A 32 6.28 -7.15 -20.15
C ALA A 32 6.37 -5.75 -19.51
N ASN A 33 5.26 -5.30 -18.96
CA ASN A 33 5.20 -4.11 -18.14
C ASN A 33 5.36 -4.50 -16.67
N ILE A 34 6.59 -4.42 -16.14
CA ILE A 34 6.90 -4.88 -14.79
C ILE A 34 6.86 -3.72 -13.80
N ASN A 35 6.11 -3.89 -12.73
CA ASN A 35 6.02 -2.96 -11.62
C ASN A 35 6.60 -3.63 -10.36
N LEU A 36 7.71 -3.09 -9.82
CA LEU A 36 8.26 -3.49 -8.55
C LEU A 36 7.45 -2.83 -7.43
N VAL A 37 7.06 -3.59 -6.42
CA VAL A 37 6.27 -3.08 -5.31
C VAL A 37 6.99 -3.31 -3.99
N LEU A 38 7.47 -2.24 -3.37
CA LEU A 38 8.04 -2.29 -2.03
C LEU A 38 6.90 -2.39 -1.01
N ASN A 39 6.81 -3.54 -0.36
CA ASN A 39 5.74 -3.86 0.58
C ASN A 39 6.13 -3.49 2.02
N ARG A 40 5.15 -3.12 2.83
CA ARG A 40 5.31 -2.72 4.23
C ARG A 40 6.25 -1.53 4.44
N CYS A 41 6.08 -0.49 3.62
CA CYS A 41 6.80 0.75 3.81
C CYS A 41 6.32 1.48 5.08
N PRO A 42 7.23 2.11 5.85
CA PRO A 42 6.84 2.82 7.08
C PRO A 42 6.06 4.11 6.80
N SER A 43 6.38 4.76 5.69
CA SER A 43 5.74 6.00 5.22
C SER A 43 6.01 6.17 3.72
N TYR A 44 5.57 7.30 3.13
CA TYR A 44 5.95 7.72 1.78
C TYR A 44 7.21 8.61 1.77
N ASP A 45 7.84 8.86 2.93
CA ASP A 45 9.13 9.53 2.99
C ASP A 45 10.24 8.62 2.43
N PHE A 46 10.94 9.11 1.40
CA PHE A 46 11.93 8.31 0.69
C PHE A 46 13.14 7.94 1.57
N ASN A 47 13.53 8.80 2.50
CA ASN A 47 14.64 8.50 3.42
C ASN A 47 14.28 7.36 4.37
N GLU A 48 13.04 7.34 4.89
CA GLU A 48 12.55 6.24 5.73
C GLU A 48 12.42 4.94 4.95
N ILE A 49 11.98 5.00 3.69
CA ILE A 49 11.92 3.84 2.79
C ILE A 49 13.32 3.28 2.54
N LYS A 50 14.28 4.12 2.20
CA LYS A 50 15.68 3.71 1.99
C LYS A 50 16.27 3.06 3.24
N GLU A 51 16.01 3.63 4.40
CA GLU A 51 16.49 3.09 5.67
C GLU A 51 15.91 1.69 5.96
N LYS A 52 14.65 1.46 5.63
CA LYS A 52 14.04 0.13 5.78
C LYS A 52 14.53 -0.86 4.73
N PHE A 53 14.68 -0.44 3.48
CA PHE A 53 15.04 -1.31 2.35
C PHE A 53 16.54 -1.26 2.02
N LYS A 54 17.39 -1.39 3.03
CA LYS A 54 18.87 -1.37 2.88
C LYS A 54 19.39 -2.42 1.91
N ALA A 55 18.77 -3.58 1.84
CA ALA A 55 19.15 -4.62 0.89
C ALA A 55 18.99 -4.20 -0.57
N LEU A 56 18.05 -3.30 -0.87
CA LEU A 56 17.80 -2.75 -2.20
C LEU A 56 18.64 -1.49 -2.45
N PHE A 57 18.57 -0.51 -1.56
CA PHE A 57 19.20 0.80 -1.74
C PHE A 57 20.66 0.84 -1.31
N GLY A 58 21.13 -0.19 -0.61
CA GLY A 58 22.47 -0.23 -0.04
C GLY A 58 22.56 0.52 1.30
N ASN A 59 23.66 0.28 2.00
CA ASN A 59 24.00 0.99 3.23
C ASN A 59 25.51 0.88 3.44
N GLU A 60 26.21 1.98 3.42
CA GLU A 60 27.68 2.01 3.54
C GLU A 60 28.15 1.50 4.91
N GLU A 61 27.42 1.84 5.99
CA GLU A 61 27.76 1.41 7.35
C GLU A 61 27.78 -0.11 7.51
N PHE A 62 26.87 -0.81 6.81
CA PHE A 62 26.80 -2.27 6.81
C PHE A 62 27.51 -2.92 5.61
N GLY A 63 28.21 -2.14 4.78
CA GLY A 63 28.87 -2.65 3.60
C GLY A 63 27.94 -3.22 2.53
N LEU A 64 26.66 -2.80 2.54
CA LEU A 64 25.67 -3.23 1.56
C LEU A 64 25.73 -2.34 0.31
N LYS A 65 25.95 -2.98 -0.83
CA LYS A 65 25.94 -2.30 -2.13
C LYS A 65 24.51 -2.05 -2.58
N SER A 66 24.25 -0.88 -3.16
CA SER A 66 22.96 -0.57 -3.80
C SER A 66 22.69 -1.52 -4.99
N ARG A 67 21.47 -2.03 -5.06
CA ARG A 67 20.96 -2.89 -6.15
C ARG A 67 19.88 -2.21 -6.98
N ILE A 68 19.54 -0.96 -6.65
CA ILE A 68 18.41 -0.26 -7.27
C ILE A 68 18.56 -0.10 -8.79
N GLU A 69 19.76 0.14 -9.27
CA GLU A 69 20.03 0.29 -10.70
C GLU A 69 19.70 -0.96 -11.50
N ASP A 70 19.97 -2.16 -10.93
CA ASP A 70 19.65 -3.45 -11.56
C ASP A 70 18.15 -3.58 -11.84
N PHE A 71 17.32 -3.02 -10.98
CA PHE A 71 15.86 -2.99 -11.14
C PHE A 71 15.39 -1.87 -12.06
N GLN A 72 15.92 -0.66 -11.93
CA GLN A 72 15.50 0.50 -12.71
C GLN A 72 15.62 0.29 -14.22
N LEU A 73 16.57 -0.52 -14.65
CA LEU A 73 16.75 -0.87 -16.07
C LEU A 73 15.71 -1.86 -16.60
N LYS A 74 14.98 -2.55 -15.72
CA LYS A 74 14.11 -3.68 -16.05
C LYS A 74 12.64 -3.44 -15.71
N VAL A 75 12.35 -2.53 -14.78
CA VAL A 75 10.99 -2.26 -14.33
C VAL A 75 10.51 -0.91 -14.84
N LYS A 76 9.21 -0.79 -15.07
CA LYS A 76 8.59 0.45 -15.49
C LYS A 76 8.36 1.40 -14.33
N ASN A 77 7.87 0.89 -13.22
CA ASN A 77 7.61 1.67 -12.01
C ASN A 77 8.11 0.94 -10.77
N ILE A 78 8.45 1.73 -9.74
CA ILE A 78 8.66 1.26 -8.39
C ILE A 78 7.57 1.90 -7.55
N ASN A 79 6.73 1.07 -6.95
CA ASN A 79 5.60 1.47 -6.14
C ASN A 79 5.84 1.13 -4.67
N TYR A 80 5.12 1.82 -3.79
CA TYR A 80 5.26 1.70 -2.35
C TYR A 80 3.90 1.40 -1.72
N ILE A 81 3.83 0.35 -0.89
CA ILE A 81 2.63 0.03 -0.10
C ILE A 81 2.96 0.22 1.37
N LEU A 82 2.22 1.10 2.03
CA LEU A 82 2.39 1.34 3.46
C LEU A 82 1.99 0.13 4.27
N GLU A 83 2.75 -0.16 5.31
CA GLU A 83 2.35 -1.11 6.35
C GLU A 83 1.10 -0.59 7.07
N THR A 84 0.10 -1.46 7.22
CA THR A 84 -1.17 -1.13 7.88
C THR A 84 -1.82 -2.38 8.45
N ASP A 85 -2.53 -2.20 9.56
CA ASP A 85 -3.37 -3.20 10.21
C ASP A 85 -4.83 -3.18 9.71
N LEU A 86 -5.17 -2.26 8.80
CA LEU A 86 -6.55 -2.06 8.33
C LEU A 86 -7.19 -3.33 7.73
N PRO A 87 -6.51 -4.14 6.88
CA PRO A 87 -7.11 -5.37 6.37
C PRO A 87 -7.51 -6.35 7.50
N ASP A 88 -6.67 -6.48 8.52
CA ASP A 88 -6.94 -7.36 9.66
C ASP A 88 -8.11 -6.85 10.49
N ILE A 89 -8.18 -5.54 10.74
CA ILE A 89 -9.28 -4.91 11.47
C ILE A 89 -10.60 -5.08 10.70
N ILE A 90 -10.59 -4.86 9.39
CA ILE A 90 -11.78 -4.96 8.55
C ILE A 90 -12.26 -6.40 8.47
N SER A 91 -11.37 -7.35 8.20
CA SER A 91 -11.75 -8.77 8.07
C SER A 91 -12.24 -9.38 9.37
N SER A 92 -11.66 -8.99 10.52
CA SER A 92 -12.04 -9.51 11.82
C SER A 92 -13.40 -8.99 12.31
N LYS A 93 -13.77 -7.74 11.97
CA LYS A 93 -14.98 -7.09 12.48
C LYS A 93 -16.16 -7.13 11.53
N HIS A 94 -15.92 -7.04 10.23
CA HIS A 94 -16.96 -6.75 9.25
C HIS A 94 -17.04 -7.75 8.11
N GLN A 95 -16.07 -8.64 7.95
CA GLN A 95 -15.98 -9.60 6.83
C GLN A 95 -16.08 -8.94 5.43
N TYR A 96 -15.61 -7.70 5.31
CA TYR A 96 -15.57 -6.96 4.06
C TYR A 96 -14.16 -6.99 3.44
N SER A 97 -14.10 -6.82 2.14
CA SER A 97 -12.84 -6.47 1.48
C SER A 97 -12.42 -5.03 1.82
N LEU A 98 -11.14 -4.72 1.64
CA LEU A 98 -10.67 -3.34 1.81
C LEU A 98 -11.36 -2.38 0.84
N LEU A 99 -11.68 -2.83 -0.37
CA LEU A 99 -12.43 -2.04 -1.35
C LEU A 99 -13.83 -1.72 -0.88
N ASP A 100 -14.57 -2.71 -0.37
CA ASP A 100 -15.93 -2.48 0.16
C ASP A 100 -15.92 -1.52 1.35
N ALA A 101 -14.96 -1.70 2.25
CA ALA A 101 -14.76 -0.81 3.39
C ALA A 101 -14.42 0.62 2.94
N TYR A 102 -13.60 0.79 1.91
CA TYR A 102 -13.29 2.09 1.33
C TYR A 102 -14.52 2.76 0.72
N LEU A 103 -15.30 2.04 -0.07
CA LEU A 103 -16.51 2.60 -0.69
C LEU A 103 -17.53 3.05 0.35
N LYS A 104 -17.70 2.29 1.43
CA LYS A 104 -18.56 2.69 2.57
C LYS A 104 -18.02 3.90 3.32
N ALA A 105 -16.72 3.89 3.63
CA ALA A 105 -16.06 5.01 4.29
C ALA A 105 -16.16 6.30 3.45
N LYS A 106 -15.97 6.20 2.15
CA LYS A 106 -16.09 7.32 1.21
C LYS A 106 -17.46 7.96 1.26
N LEU A 107 -18.53 7.17 1.22
CA LEU A 107 -19.91 7.68 1.31
C LEU A 107 -20.15 8.45 2.62
N ILE A 108 -19.65 7.95 3.74
CA ILE A 108 -19.80 8.58 5.06
C ILE A 108 -18.97 9.87 5.13
N ILE A 109 -17.71 9.84 4.73
CA ILE A 109 -16.82 11.00 4.84
C ILE A 109 -17.23 12.13 3.91
N GLU A 110 -17.60 11.83 2.66
CA GLU A 110 -18.04 12.84 1.69
C GLU A 110 -19.41 13.45 2.01
N ASN A 111 -20.24 12.76 2.80
CA ASN A 111 -21.57 13.22 3.23
C ASN A 111 -21.65 13.36 4.76
N TYR A 112 -20.55 13.70 5.40
CA TYR A 112 -20.43 13.63 6.86
C TYR A 112 -21.49 14.42 7.62
N ASP A 113 -21.78 15.65 7.21
CA ASP A 113 -22.77 16.50 7.90
C ASP A 113 -24.17 15.89 7.89
N ALA A 114 -24.62 15.36 6.75
CA ALA A 114 -25.92 14.69 6.63
C ALA A 114 -25.96 13.39 7.44
N VAL A 115 -24.88 12.61 7.40
CA VAL A 115 -24.77 11.36 8.17
C VAL A 115 -24.74 11.64 9.66
N LYS A 116 -24.04 12.66 10.10
CA LYS A 116 -24.01 13.11 11.49
C LYS A 116 -25.39 13.52 12.01
N GLU A 117 -26.16 14.25 11.21
CA GLU A 117 -27.53 14.60 11.56
C GLU A 117 -28.42 13.36 11.74
N GLU A 118 -28.30 12.36 10.87
CA GLU A 118 -29.00 11.09 11.03
C GLU A 118 -28.61 10.38 12.33
N TRP A 119 -27.33 10.34 12.66
CA TRP A 119 -26.85 9.74 13.93
C TRP A 119 -27.40 10.47 15.17
N LEU A 120 -27.49 11.79 15.11
CA LEU A 120 -28.06 12.59 16.20
C LEU A 120 -29.53 12.28 16.43
N LYS A 121 -30.30 11.93 15.39
CA LYS A 121 -31.71 11.55 15.50
C LYS A 121 -31.94 10.21 16.19
N THR A 122 -30.95 9.31 16.16
CA THR A 122 -31.03 7.96 16.74
C THR A 122 -30.75 7.91 18.24
N GLY A 123 -30.32 9.03 18.85
CA GLY A 123 -30.01 9.13 20.27
C GLY A 123 -28.52 9.26 20.59
N LYS A 124 -28.22 9.67 21.81
CA LYS A 124 -26.88 9.99 22.28
C LYS A 124 -25.93 8.81 22.22
N ASP A 125 -26.35 7.63 22.65
CA ASP A 125 -25.51 6.45 22.73
C ASP A 125 -25.12 5.94 21.34
N GLU A 126 -26.07 5.90 20.40
CA GLU A 126 -25.82 5.55 19.00
C GLU A 126 -24.90 6.59 18.31
N TYR A 127 -25.12 7.86 18.57
CA TYR A 127 -24.27 8.93 18.06
C TYR A 127 -22.81 8.75 18.50
N LEU A 128 -22.57 8.50 19.78
CA LEU A 128 -21.23 8.29 20.32
C LEU A 128 -20.56 7.02 19.76
N LYS A 129 -21.33 5.94 19.61
CA LYS A 129 -20.86 4.70 19.02
C LYS A 129 -20.44 4.90 17.56
N ASN A 130 -21.27 5.54 16.75
CA ASN A 130 -21.00 5.80 15.34
C ASN A 130 -19.84 6.78 15.16
N THR A 131 -19.69 7.77 16.03
CA THR A 131 -18.56 8.71 16.02
C THR A 131 -17.24 7.98 16.29
N LYS A 132 -17.21 7.00 17.20
CA LYS A 132 -16.02 6.16 17.44
C LYS A 132 -15.69 5.28 16.24
N LEU A 133 -16.69 4.65 15.64
CA LEU A 133 -16.51 3.83 14.43
C LEU A 133 -16.02 4.64 13.24
N ASN A 134 -16.42 5.90 13.16
CA ASN A 134 -16.01 6.79 12.07
C ASN A 134 -14.51 7.07 12.05
N ARG A 135 -13.78 6.93 13.14
CA ARG A 135 -12.33 7.04 13.17
C ARG A 135 -11.66 5.97 12.29
N ILE A 136 -12.25 4.78 12.23
CA ILE A 136 -11.77 3.71 11.32
C ILE A 136 -12.07 4.09 9.88
N ASN A 137 -13.26 4.64 9.60
CA ASN A 137 -13.61 5.12 8.27
C ASN A 137 -12.64 6.21 7.77
N GLU A 138 -12.26 7.15 8.63
CA GLU A 138 -11.28 8.19 8.31
C GLU A 138 -9.90 7.59 7.97
N ARG A 139 -9.45 6.59 8.73
CA ARG A 139 -8.20 5.88 8.45
C ARG A 139 -8.24 5.14 7.11
N ILE A 140 -9.33 4.43 6.84
CA ILE A 140 -9.53 3.67 5.59
C ILE A 140 -9.55 4.65 4.41
N TYR A 141 -10.31 5.70 4.50
CA TYR A 141 -10.44 6.72 3.46
C TYR A 141 -9.10 7.36 3.13
N LYS A 142 -8.36 7.81 4.14
CA LYS A 142 -7.04 8.41 3.98
C LYS A 142 -6.02 7.42 3.38
N TYR A 143 -5.96 6.21 3.90
CA TYR A 143 -5.04 5.18 3.42
C TYR A 143 -5.28 4.85 1.95
N CYS A 144 -6.53 4.57 1.58
CA CYS A 144 -6.88 4.18 0.22
C CYS A 144 -6.70 5.33 -0.78
N ASN A 145 -7.08 6.54 -0.43
CA ASN A 145 -6.84 7.70 -1.31
C ASN A 145 -5.35 7.95 -1.54
N THR A 146 -4.54 7.90 -0.48
CA THR A 146 -3.10 8.06 -0.61
C THR A 146 -2.49 6.94 -1.45
N PHE A 147 -2.97 5.70 -1.31
CA PHE A 147 -2.59 4.59 -2.16
C PHE A 147 -2.93 4.84 -3.63
N ILE A 148 -4.17 5.24 -3.93
CA ILE A 148 -4.63 5.51 -5.30
C ILE A 148 -3.80 6.62 -5.96
N GLU A 149 -3.47 7.67 -5.21
CA GLU A 149 -2.68 8.80 -5.71
C GLU A 149 -1.23 8.43 -6.01
N ASN A 150 -0.64 7.48 -5.27
CA ASN A 150 0.77 7.15 -5.35
C ASN A 150 1.08 5.87 -6.12
N PHE A 151 0.12 4.96 -6.27
CA PHE A 151 0.35 3.69 -6.95
C PHE A 151 0.17 3.83 -8.46
N LYS A 152 1.23 3.58 -9.23
CA LYS A 152 1.26 3.75 -10.68
C LYS A 152 1.53 2.41 -11.35
N LEU A 153 0.65 2.04 -12.27
CA LEU A 153 0.79 0.84 -13.10
C LEU A 153 1.15 1.15 -14.56
N ASP A 154 1.05 2.40 -14.95
CA ASP A 154 1.27 2.87 -16.32
C ASP A 154 2.70 3.37 -16.58
#